data_c8a96cdef28e74c9e989ab260b813b1e
#
_entry.id   c8a96cdef28e74c9e989ab260b813b1e
#
_cell.length_a   1.000
_cell.length_b   1.000
_cell.length_c   1.000
_cell.angle_alpha   90.00
_cell.angle_beta   90.00
_cell.angle_gamma   90.00
#
_symmetry.space_group_name_H-M   'P 1'
#
loop_
_entity.id
_entity.type
_entity.pdbx_description
1 polymer ?
#
loop_
_entity_poly.entity_id
_entity_poly.type
_entity_poly.pdbx_seq_one_letter_code
_entity_poly.pdbx_strand_id
1 'polypeptide(L)'
;MWKFNGEEITDIDQFPTGTFGFVYRVFNKNTGKAYIGKKVLYHSTKKKLTQKELAEIEGQGRRPSYRLIVKESDWKSYWGSNKLLLEELKTDKDNFERSIICLAKDKKQLTYFECKYLFIYSVLEKPEEFYNDNILGKFFTKDLPS
;
A
#
# COMPACT_ATOMS: atom_id res chain seq x y z
N MET A 1 7.35 -12.06 5.71
CA MET A 1 5.98 -12.55 5.57
C MET A 1 5.00 -11.56 6.19
N TRP A 2 3.85 -11.36 5.56
CA TRP A 2 2.82 -10.49 6.11
C TRP A 2 2.03 -11.21 7.21
N LYS A 3 1.65 -10.48 8.26
CA LYS A 3 0.78 -11.00 9.31
C LYS A 3 -0.49 -10.16 9.41
N PHE A 4 -1.63 -10.82 9.56
CA PHE A 4 -2.91 -10.16 9.76
C PHE A 4 -3.71 -10.93 10.81
N ASN A 5 -4.07 -10.24 11.90
CA ASN A 5 -4.77 -10.85 13.04
C ASN A 5 -4.07 -12.10 13.57
N GLY A 6 -2.72 -12.08 13.59
CA GLY A 6 -1.93 -13.20 14.08
C GLY A 6 -1.68 -14.33 13.10
N GLU A 7 -2.27 -14.26 11.91
CA GLU A 7 -2.09 -15.27 10.87
C GLU A 7 -1.13 -14.78 9.79
N GLU A 8 -0.33 -15.70 9.26
CA GLU A 8 0.57 -15.40 8.14
C GLU A 8 -0.21 -15.36 6.84
N ILE A 9 -0.01 -14.30 6.05
CA ILE A 9 -0.61 -14.12 4.75
C ILE A 9 0.47 -14.30 3.68
N THR A 10 0.31 -15.32 2.87
CA THR A 10 1.28 -15.67 1.82
C THR A 10 0.67 -15.68 0.42
N ASP A 11 -0.66 -15.70 0.32
CA ASP A 11 -1.37 -15.79 -0.94
C ASP A 11 -2.52 -14.79 -0.99
N ILE A 12 -2.77 -14.28 -2.19
CA ILE A 12 -3.81 -13.28 -2.41
C ILE A 12 -5.22 -13.82 -2.11
N ASP A 13 -5.42 -15.12 -2.25
CA ASP A 13 -6.71 -15.76 -1.98
C ASP A 13 -7.07 -15.78 -0.50
N GLN A 14 -6.11 -15.49 0.39
CA GLN A 14 -6.37 -15.39 1.81
C GLN A 14 -7.10 -14.09 2.19
N PHE A 15 -7.11 -13.11 1.31
CA PHE A 15 -7.89 -11.88 1.52
C PHE A 15 -9.35 -12.11 1.18
N PRO A 16 -10.29 -11.48 1.92
CA PRO A 16 -11.69 -11.53 1.55
C PRO A 16 -11.94 -11.01 0.14
N THR A 17 -12.91 -11.59 -0.55
CA THR A 17 -13.30 -11.14 -1.89
C THR A 17 -13.65 -9.65 -1.86
N GLY A 18 -13.16 -8.90 -2.85
CA GLY A 18 -13.39 -7.46 -2.94
C GLY A 18 -12.37 -6.61 -2.20
N THR A 19 -11.35 -7.21 -1.61
CA THR A 19 -10.27 -6.44 -0.98
C THR A 19 -9.45 -5.72 -2.06
N PHE A 20 -9.37 -4.40 -1.95
CA PHE A 20 -8.60 -3.56 -2.87
C PHE A 20 -7.16 -3.41 -2.43
N GLY A 21 -6.94 -3.25 -1.13
CA GLY A 21 -5.62 -3.03 -0.57
C GLY A 21 -5.66 -3.05 0.95
N PHE A 22 -4.55 -2.69 1.55
CA PHE A 22 -4.43 -2.72 3.01
C PHE A 22 -3.50 -1.60 3.51
N VAL A 23 -3.73 -1.19 4.75
CA VAL A 23 -2.82 -0.34 5.50
C VAL A 23 -1.95 -1.26 6.33
N TYR A 24 -0.65 -0.97 6.36
CA TYR A 24 0.32 -1.86 6.98
C TYR A 24 1.27 -1.10 7.90
N ARG A 25 1.94 -1.89 8.74
CA ARG A 25 3.01 -1.44 9.62
C ARG A 25 4.23 -2.30 9.38
N VAL A 26 5.37 -1.66 9.12
CA VAL A 26 6.67 -2.33 9.13
C VAL A 26 7.35 -1.94 10.43
N PHE A 27 7.89 -2.89 11.14
CA PHE A 27 8.49 -2.67 12.45
C PHE A 27 9.92 -3.22 12.49
N ASN A 28 10.85 -2.38 12.95
CA ASN A 28 12.22 -2.76 13.17
C ASN A 28 12.40 -3.13 14.65
N LYS A 29 12.51 -4.40 14.95
CA LYS A 29 12.65 -4.89 16.34
C LYS A 29 13.93 -4.41 17.00
N ASN A 30 14.97 -4.14 16.21
CA ASN A 30 16.27 -3.72 16.73
C ASN A 30 16.24 -2.26 17.24
N THR A 31 15.55 -1.37 16.54
CA THR A 31 15.51 0.06 16.90
C THR A 31 14.18 0.49 17.54
N GLY A 32 13.14 -0.29 17.38
CA GLY A 32 11.79 0.08 17.81
C GLY A 32 11.07 1.01 16.86
N LYS A 33 11.67 1.35 15.72
CA LYS A 33 11.05 2.24 14.73
C LYS A 33 10.05 1.51 13.84
N ALA A 34 8.98 2.20 13.48
CA ALA A 34 7.93 1.67 12.61
C ALA A 34 7.66 2.58 11.42
N TYR A 35 7.05 2.02 10.42
CA TYR A 35 6.57 2.74 9.23
C TYR A 35 5.14 2.31 8.93
N ILE A 36 4.27 3.28 8.74
CA ILE A 36 2.87 3.06 8.36
C ILE A 36 2.69 3.46 6.91
N GLY A 37 2.09 2.60 6.12
CA GLY A 37 1.84 2.87 4.71
C GLY A 37 0.62 2.13 4.19
N LYS A 38 0.39 2.27 2.91
CA LYS A 38 -0.69 1.57 2.21
C LYS A 38 -0.16 0.80 1.01
N LYS A 39 -0.84 -0.28 0.65
CA LYS A 39 -0.49 -1.07 -0.53
C LYS A 39 -1.74 -1.58 -1.22
N VAL A 40 -1.78 -1.46 -2.54
CA VAL A 40 -2.85 -2.05 -3.35
C VAL A 40 -2.50 -3.50 -3.65
N LEU A 41 -3.53 -4.35 -3.75
CA LEU A 41 -3.34 -5.75 -4.13
C LEU A 41 -3.24 -5.92 -5.63
N TYR A 42 -3.90 -5.03 -6.39
CA TYR A 42 -3.96 -5.13 -7.84
C TYR A 42 -3.62 -3.79 -8.49
N HIS A 43 -2.96 -3.85 -9.63
CA HIS A 43 -2.76 -2.70 -10.51
C HIS A 43 -3.71 -2.81 -11.69
N SER A 44 -4.37 -1.69 -12.02
CA SER A 44 -5.19 -1.58 -13.23
C SER A 44 -4.47 -0.66 -14.21
N THR A 45 -4.25 -1.15 -15.43
CA THR A 45 -3.68 -0.33 -16.51
C THR A 45 -4.65 -0.29 -17.67
N LYS A 46 -4.72 0.87 -18.35
CA LYS A 46 -5.49 1.02 -19.57
C LYS A 46 -4.62 0.62 -20.74
N LYS A 47 -5.10 -0.32 -21.55
CA LYS A 47 -4.44 -0.73 -22.77
C LYS A 47 -5.29 -0.31 -23.96
N LYS A 48 -4.69 0.39 -24.92
CA LYS A 48 -5.37 0.82 -26.14
C LYS A 48 -5.86 -0.41 -26.89
N LEU A 49 -7.14 -0.39 -27.31
CA LEU A 49 -7.71 -1.47 -28.07
C LEU A 49 -7.10 -1.53 -29.49
N THR A 50 -6.84 -2.74 -29.96
CA THR A 50 -6.41 -2.97 -31.33
C THR A 50 -7.60 -2.79 -32.28
N GLN A 51 -7.33 -2.60 -33.58
CA GLN A 51 -8.39 -2.50 -34.58
C GLN A 51 -9.26 -3.75 -34.62
N LYS A 52 -8.67 -4.91 -34.42
CA LYS A 52 -9.40 -6.16 -34.34
C LYS A 52 -10.38 -6.19 -33.18
N GLU A 53 -9.95 -5.72 -32.01
CA GLU A 53 -10.80 -5.67 -30.82
C GLU A 53 -11.93 -4.65 -31.02
N LEU A 54 -11.65 -3.51 -31.65
CA LEU A 54 -12.67 -2.49 -31.96
C LEU A 54 -13.70 -3.02 -32.94
N ALA A 55 -13.30 -3.84 -33.92
CA ALA A 55 -14.21 -4.44 -34.87
C ALA A 55 -15.21 -5.41 -34.21
N GLU A 56 -14.78 -6.12 -33.17
CA GLU A 56 -15.61 -7.04 -32.42
C GLU A 56 -16.71 -6.34 -31.58
N ILE A 57 -16.56 -5.05 -31.35
CA ILE A 57 -17.51 -4.24 -30.53
C ILE A 57 -18.52 -3.50 -31.41
N GLU A 58 -18.61 -3.77 -32.69
CA GLU A 58 -19.49 -3.08 -33.64
C GLU A 58 -20.96 -3.10 -33.23
N GLY A 59 -21.63 -1.93 -33.39
CA GLY A 59 -23.07 -1.81 -33.18
C GLY A 59 -23.51 -1.56 -31.75
N GLN A 60 -22.60 -1.38 -30.80
CA GLN A 60 -22.90 -1.23 -29.37
C GLN A 60 -22.82 0.23 -28.88
N GLY A 61 -23.16 1.22 -29.68
CA GLY A 61 -23.12 2.62 -29.26
C GLY A 61 -21.69 3.17 -29.15
N ARG A 62 -21.41 3.96 -28.09
CA ARG A 62 -20.08 4.56 -27.93
C ARG A 62 -19.02 3.49 -27.66
N ARG A 63 -18.02 3.41 -28.54
CA ARG A 63 -16.94 2.43 -28.41
C ARG A 63 -15.96 2.85 -27.32
N PRO A 64 -15.58 1.94 -26.41
CA PRO A 64 -14.47 2.22 -25.51
C PRO A 64 -13.16 2.23 -26.28
N SER A 65 -12.29 3.21 -25.98
CA SER A 65 -10.98 3.31 -26.62
C SER A 65 -9.93 2.43 -25.94
N TYR A 66 -10.18 1.98 -24.72
CA TYR A 66 -9.24 1.26 -23.90
C TYR A 66 -9.93 0.12 -23.18
N ARG A 67 -9.16 -0.92 -22.85
CA ARG A 67 -9.58 -1.94 -21.91
C ARG A 67 -8.72 -1.87 -20.65
N LEU A 68 -9.27 -2.29 -19.52
CA LEU A 68 -8.52 -2.38 -18.28
C LEU A 68 -7.85 -3.74 -18.19
N ILE A 69 -6.55 -3.73 -17.89
CA ILE A 69 -5.82 -4.93 -17.54
C ILE A 69 -5.53 -4.87 -16.05
N VAL A 70 -5.98 -5.88 -15.31
CA VAL A 70 -5.78 -5.98 -13.87
C VAL A 70 -4.73 -7.05 -13.61
N LYS A 71 -3.69 -6.67 -12.86
CA LYS A 71 -2.61 -7.59 -12.46
C LYS A 71 -2.40 -7.52 -10.97
N GLU A 72 -2.05 -8.66 -10.37
CA GLU A 72 -1.60 -8.69 -8.97
C GLU A 72 -0.37 -7.80 -8.82
N SER A 73 -0.34 -6.99 -7.75
CA SER A 73 0.79 -6.13 -7.45
C SER A 73 1.94 -6.91 -6.82
N ASP A 74 3.04 -6.23 -6.53
CA ASP A 74 4.19 -6.81 -5.82
C ASP A 74 4.03 -6.82 -4.29
N TRP A 75 2.79 -6.86 -3.81
CA TRP A 75 2.49 -6.76 -2.37
C TRP A 75 3.24 -7.79 -1.52
N LYS A 76 3.48 -8.99 -2.06
CA LYS A 76 4.16 -10.06 -1.31
C LYS A 76 5.58 -9.69 -0.89
N SER A 77 6.30 -8.99 -1.76
CA SER A 77 7.68 -8.58 -1.53
C SER A 77 7.85 -7.12 -1.10
N TYR A 78 6.75 -6.40 -0.93
CA TYR A 78 6.77 -4.96 -0.68
C TYR A 78 7.04 -4.65 0.78
N TRP A 79 7.97 -3.72 1.04
CA TRP A 79 8.37 -3.30 2.38
C TRP A 79 8.18 -1.80 2.62
N GLY A 80 7.55 -1.10 1.71
CA GLY A 80 7.33 0.33 1.81
C GLY A 80 8.19 1.12 0.83
N SER A 81 8.04 2.43 0.88
CA SER A 81 8.74 3.36 -0.01
C SER A 81 9.73 4.27 0.72
N ASN A 82 9.87 4.13 2.04
CA ASN A 82 10.77 4.97 2.82
C ASN A 82 12.23 4.58 2.57
N LYS A 83 13.04 5.56 2.18
CA LYS A 83 14.42 5.34 1.79
C LYS A 83 15.29 4.79 2.93
N LEU A 84 15.19 5.39 4.12
CA LEU A 84 15.96 4.95 5.28
C LEU A 84 15.60 3.53 5.68
N LEU A 85 14.29 3.24 5.73
CA LEU A 85 13.78 1.90 6.03
C LEU A 85 14.37 0.86 5.08
N LEU A 86 14.33 1.15 3.77
CA LEU A 86 14.81 0.21 2.76
C LEU A 86 16.32 0.01 2.84
N GLU A 87 17.10 1.03 3.21
CA GLU A 87 18.52 0.90 3.41
C GLU A 87 18.84 0.01 4.62
N GLU A 88 18.15 0.21 5.73
CA GLU A 88 18.34 -0.61 6.93
C GLU A 88 17.90 -2.06 6.68
N LEU A 89 16.85 -2.25 5.90
CA LEU A 89 16.33 -3.58 5.55
C LEU A 89 17.38 -4.44 4.83
N LYS A 90 18.23 -3.83 4.02
CA LYS A 90 19.26 -4.56 3.25
C LYS A 90 20.25 -5.29 4.14
N THR A 91 20.54 -4.76 5.32
CA THR A 91 21.54 -5.33 6.22
C THR A 91 20.96 -6.02 7.44
N ASP A 92 19.67 -5.83 7.71
CA ASP A 92 19.08 -6.29 8.98
C ASP A 92 17.66 -6.85 8.79
N LYS A 93 17.40 -7.47 7.66
CA LYS A 93 16.07 -7.94 7.27
C LYS A 93 15.39 -8.83 8.32
N ASP A 94 16.14 -9.67 8.99
CA ASP A 94 15.61 -10.61 9.97
C ASP A 94 14.98 -9.93 11.21
N ASN A 95 15.33 -8.66 11.46
CA ASN A 95 14.77 -7.89 12.56
C ASN A 95 13.53 -7.09 12.17
N PHE A 96 13.10 -7.17 10.91
CA PHE A 96 11.92 -6.47 10.43
C PHE A 96 10.70 -7.37 10.37
N GLU A 97 9.57 -6.83 10.79
CA GLU A 97 8.27 -7.52 10.70
C GLU A 97 7.29 -6.66 9.92
N ARG A 98 6.40 -7.30 9.19
CA ARG A 98 5.32 -6.64 8.47
C ARG A 98 3.99 -7.14 9.00
N SER A 99 3.10 -6.21 9.31
CA SER A 99 1.75 -6.55 9.74
C SER A 99 0.72 -5.69 9.01
N ILE A 100 -0.42 -6.29 8.71
CA ILE A 100 -1.54 -5.61 8.12
C ILE A 100 -2.42 -5.07 9.24
N ILE A 101 -2.72 -3.76 9.19
CA ILE A 101 -3.53 -3.11 10.20
C ILE A 101 -5.01 -3.25 9.85
N CYS A 102 -5.39 -2.94 8.62
CA CYS A 102 -6.76 -3.04 8.15
C CYS A 102 -6.83 -3.19 6.64
N LEU A 103 -7.96 -3.70 6.16
CA LEU A 103 -8.23 -3.89 4.75
C LEU A 103 -9.13 -2.78 4.23
N ALA A 104 -9.02 -2.46 2.94
CA ALA A 104 -9.85 -1.46 2.28
C ALA A 104 -10.45 -2.04 1.00
N LYS A 105 -11.64 -1.59 0.65
CA LYS A 105 -12.41 -2.09 -0.49
C LYS A 105 -12.24 -1.26 -1.75
N ASP A 106 -11.75 -0.02 -1.61
CA ASP A 106 -11.49 0.86 -2.74
C ASP A 106 -10.38 1.85 -2.42
N LYS A 107 -9.99 2.62 -3.43
CA LYS A 107 -8.88 3.57 -3.32
C LYS A 107 -9.16 4.66 -2.27
N LYS A 108 -10.38 5.15 -2.22
CA LYS A 108 -10.76 6.21 -1.29
C LYS A 108 -10.69 5.74 0.16
N GLN A 109 -11.23 4.55 0.44
CA GLN A 109 -11.12 3.94 1.77
C GLN A 109 -9.67 3.69 2.16
N LEU A 110 -8.86 3.20 1.21
CA LEU A 110 -7.45 2.91 1.48
C LEU A 110 -6.71 4.18 1.90
N THR A 111 -6.89 5.27 1.17
CA THR A 111 -6.28 6.56 1.51
C THR A 111 -6.80 7.09 2.84
N TYR A 112 -8.10 6.99 3.08
CA TYR A 112 -8.70 7.41 4.34
C TYR A 112 -8.10 6.66 5.53
N PHE A 113 -8.03 5.33 5.46
CA PHE A 113 -7.50 4.53 6.54
C PHE A 113 -6.00 4.76 6.76
N GLU A 114 -5.24 4.97 5.70
CA GLU A 114 -3.83 5.32 5.85
C GLU A 114 -3.70 6.63 6.65
N CYS A 115 -4.42 7.66 6.26
CA CYS A 115 -4.41 8.94 6.98
C CYS A 115 -4.84 8.78 8.43
N LYS A 116 -5.92 8.02 8.65
CA LYS A 116 -6.44 7.75 9.99
C LYS A 116 -5.36 7.19 10.91
N TYR A 117 -4.65 6.17 10.46
CA TYR A 117 -3.63 5.52 11.28
C TYR A 117 -2.37 6.37 11.42
N LEU A 118 -2.01 7.14 10.40
CA LEU A 118 -0.91 8.10 10.52
C LEU A 118 -1.18 9.14 11.60
N PHE A 119 -2.43 9.61 11.72
CA PHE A 119 -2.82 10.54 12.77
C PHE A 119 -2.96 9.86 14.13
N ILE A 120 -3.58 8.69 14.19
CA ILE A 120 -3.76 7.94 15.44
C ILE A 120 -2.42 7.63 16.11
N TYR A 121 -1.43 7.21 15.32
CA TYR A 121 -0.11 6.88 15.86
C TYR A 121 0.78 8.10 16.05
N SER A 122 0.33 9.29 15.67
CA SER A 122 1.10 10.53 15.80
C SER A 122 2.49 10.43 15.17
N VAL A 123 2.56 9.88 13.95
CA VAL A 123 3.83 9.55 13.32
C VAL A 123 4.74 10.76 13.12
N LEU A 124 4.17 11.94 12.85
CA LEU A 124 4.96 13.16 12.61
C LEU A 124 5.46 13.79 13.91
N GLU A 125 4.73 13.58 15.03
CA GLU A 125 5.12 14.10 16.34
C GLU A 125 6.16 13.23 17.04
N LYS A 126 6.41 12.02 16.51
CA LYS A 126 7.32 11.02 17.11
C LYS A 126 8.37 10.54 16.10
N PRO A 127 9.22 11.45 15.59
CA PRO A 127 10.20 11.06 14.58
C PRO A 127 11.24 10.04 15.07
N GLU A 128 11.41 9.90 16.36
CA GLU A 128 12.29 8.89 16.95
C GLU A 128 11.68 7.48 16.95
N GLU A 129 10.34 7.39 16.79
CA GLU A 129 9.61 6.11 16.81
C GLU A 129 9.13 5.68 15.42
N PHE A 130 9.15 6.60 14.43
CA PHE A 130 8.61 6.31 13.09
C PHE A 130 9.57 6.76 12.00
N TYR A 131 9.61 5.99 10.92
CA TYR A 131 10.31 6.38 9.70
C TYR A 131 9.53 7.41 8.90
N ASN A 132 8.22 7.51 9.10
CA ASN A 132 7.36 8.45 8.38
C ASN A 132 7.77 9.89 8.63
N ASP A 133 7.88 10.69 7.57
CA ASP A 133 8.23 12.12 7.66
C ASP A 133 7.17 13.04 7.09
N ASN A 134 6.11 12.47 6.51
CA ASN A 134 5.03 13.26 5.95
C ASN A 134 3.70 12.49 5.95
N ILE A 135 2.61 13.24 5.80
CA ILE A 135 1.28 12.71 5.55
C ILE A 135 0.76 13.33 4.26
N LEU A 136 0.50 12.50 3.25
CA LEU A 136 0.01 12.90 1.92
C LEU A 136 0.92 13.87 1.17
N GLY A 137 2.19 14.00 1.57
CA GLY A 137 3.06 15.01 1.00
C GLY A 137 2.64 16.45 1.30
N LYS A 138 1.74 16.63 2.28
CA LYS A 138 1.22 17.95 2.68
C LYS A 138 1.67 18.38 4.07
N PHE A 139 1.72 17.44 5.00
CA PHE A 139 2.12 17.69 6.38
C PHE A 139 3.46 17.02 6.64
N PHE A 140 4.38 17.75 7.19
CA PHE A 140 5.73 17.26 7.51
C PHE A 140 6.05 17.50 8.98
N THR A 141 6.96 16.68 9.54
CA THR A 141 7.38 16.84 10.93
C THR A 141 7.89 18.25 11.19
N LYS A 142 8.61 18.87 10.25
CA LYS A 142 9.14 20.23 10.38
C LYS A 142 8.06 21.30 10.48
N ASP A 143 6.84 21.01 10.07
CA ASP A 143 5.72 21.99 10.10
C ASP A 143 5.03 22.02 11.46
N LEU A 144 5.37 21.09 12.35
CA LEU A 144 4.73 20.98 13.65
C LEU A 144 5.51 21.77 14.71
N PRO A 145 4.81 22.23 15.76
CA PRO A 145 5.52 22.88 16.86
C PRO A 145 6.43 21.91 17.58
N SER A 146 7.62 22.40 17.91
CA SER A 146 8.62 21.60 18.64
C SER A 146 8.33 21.56 20.12
#